data_3dd531302fbbcbcac766fff49d1f5097
#
_entry.id   3dd531302fbbcbcac766fff49d1f5097
#
_cell.length_a   1.000
_cell.length_b   1.000
_cell.length_c   1.000
_cell.angle_alpha   90.00
_cell.angle_beta   90.00
_cell.angle_gamma   90.00
#
_symmetry.space_group_name_H-M   'P 1'
#
loop_
_entity.id
_entity.type
_entity.pdbx_description
1 polymer ?
#
loop_
_entity_poly.entity_id
_entity_poly.type
_entity_poly.pdbx_seq_one_letter_code
_entity_poly.pdbx_strand_id
1 'polypeptide(L)'
;MAGRVVLVTGLSGLIGRALRKQVDGRYDLRALNRSAVEGLPCHQADIADLEAIKPAFAGVETVVHLAAQVGNPAWEAVLRHNITGTYNVFEAAREAGVKRVVFASSGAAVSGIEADKPYSDLVAGRYEGLTSWPLLTHLSPLRPSGLYGASKVWGEALGRHYTDAHGLSVICVRIGRVHAEDRPRSAREFSVWCSQRDIARFLERCVEAPEAVRFEIFFCTSRNKWGYRDLEHPRAVLGWEPVDAAEDHRK
;
A
#
# COMPACT_ATOMS: atom_id res chain seq x y z
N MET A 1 -7.52 25.29 13.93
CA MET A 1 -6.52 25.15 12.84
C MET A 1 -7.15 24.23 11.80
N ALA A 2 -7.09 24.58 10.51
CA ALA A 2 -7.58 23.68 9.46
C ALA A 2 -6.74 22.39 9.55
N GLY A 3 -7.41 21.24 9.61
CA GLY A 3 -6.74 19.93 9.65
C GLY A 3 -5.95 19.68 8.36
N ARG A 4 -4.93 18.83 8.41
CA ARG A 4 -4.19 18.38 7.21
C ARG A 4 -5.18 17.80 6.19
N VAL A 5 -5.10 18.26 4.93
CA VAL A 5 -5.95 17.75 3.84
C VAL A 5 -5.34 16.49 3.27
N VAL A 6 -6.05 15.37 3.36
CA VAL A 6 -5.63 14.05 2.87
C VAL A 6 -6.59 13.56 1.79
N LEU A 7 -6.10 13.42 0.55
CA LEU A 7 -6.85 12.84 -0.55
C LEU A 7 -6.58 11.32 -0.62
N VAL A 8 -7.64 10.52 -0.63
CA VAL A 8 -7.53 9.07 -0.80
C VAL A 8 -8.17 8.63 -2.10
N THR A 9 -7.38 8.04 -3.00
CA THR A 9 -7.93 7.41 -4.19
C THR A 9 -8.37 5.99 -3.85
N GLY A 10 -9.55 5.57 -4.30
CA GLY A 10 -10.07 4.24 -4.01
C GLY A 10 -10.55 4.07 -2.56
N LEU A 11 -11.00 5.14 -1.91
CA LEU A 11 -11.47 5.15 -0.52
C LEU A 11 -12.64 4.19 -0.26
N SER A 12 -13.50 3.91 -1.26
CA SER A 12 -14.59 2.93 -1.16
C SER A 12 -14.12 1.47 -1.07
N GLY A 13 -12.85 1.20 -1.36
CA GLY A 13 -12.26 -0.14 -1.28
C GLY A 13 -12.08 -0.63 0.17
N LEU A 14 -11.69 -1.90 0.32
CA LEU A 14 -11.52 -2.54 1.64
C LEU A 14 -10.54 -1.75 2.53
N ILE A 15 -9.33 -1.49 2.03
CA ILE A 15 -8.29 -0.78 2.79
C ILE A 15 -8.69 0.69 3.00
N GLY A 16 -9.33 1.32 2.01
CA GLY A 16 -9.81 2.70 2.12
C GLY A 16 -10.83 2.88 3.24
N ARG A 17 -11.79 1.95 3.36
CA ARG A 17 -12.77 1.95 4.46
C ARG A 17 -12.11 1.74 5.83
N ALA A 18 -11.12 0.84 5.92
CA ALA A 18 -10.38 0.63 7.15
C ALA A 18 -9.59 1.89 7.56
N LEU A 19 -8.93 2.54 6.59
CA LEU A 19 -8.23 3.81 6.82
C LEU A 19 -9.19 4.90 7.28
N ARG A 20 -10.33 5.09 6.58
CA ARG A 20 -11.33 6.08 6.97
C ARG A 20 -11.77 5.92 8.43
N LYS A 21 -12.07 4.69 8.85
CA LYS A 21 -12.43 4.38 10.24
C LYS A 21 -11.30 4.70 11.22
N GLN A 22 -10.06 4.45 10.84
CA GLN A 22 -8.88 4.69 11.67
C GLN A 22 -8.64 6.19 11.91
N VAL A 23 -8.85 7.01 10.87
CA VAL A 23 -8.49 8.45 10.89
C VAL A 23 -9.69 9.36 11.12
N ASP A 24 -10.84 8.83 11.52
CA ASP A 24 -12.09 9.58 11.67
C ASP A 24 -11.91 10.86 12.49
N GLY A 25 -12.32 11.98 11.91
CA GLY A 25 -12.24 13.32 12.54
C GLY A 25 -10.82 13.91 12.69
N ARG A 26 -9.75 13.22 12.28
CA ARG A 26 -8.36 13.70 12.45
C ARG A 26 -7.82 14.53 11.29
N TYR A 27 -8.37 14.36 10.10
CA TYR A 27 -7.95 15.03 8.88
C TYR A 27 -9.15 15.62 8.12
N ASP A 28 -8.91 16.63 7.29
CA ASP A 28 -9.83 16.97 6.18
C ASP A 28 -9.67 15.87 5.10
N LEU A 29 -10.43 14.78 5.29
CA LEU A 29 -10.36 13.61 4.42
C LEU A 29 -11.22 13.83 3.18
N ARG A 30 -10.62 13.65 2.00
CA ARG A 30 -11.29 13.75 0.70
C ARG A 30 -11.10 12.48 -0.11
N ALA A 31 -12.07 12.14 -0.95
CA ALA A 31 -12.01 10.97 -1.82
C ALA A 31 -11.85 11.36 -3.29
N LEU A 32 -11.04 10.59 -4.02
CA LEU A 32 -11.07 10.49 -5.48
C LEU A 32 -11.48 9.07 -5.85
N ASN A 33 -12.67 8.92 -6.38
CA ASN A 33 -13.29 7.63 -6.65
C ASN A 33 -14.10 7.68 -7.95
N ARG A 34 -14.38 6.51 -8.54
CA ARG A 34 -15.29 6.43 -9.70
C ARG A 34 -16.76 6.59 -9.31
N SER A 35 -17.13 6.22 -8.09
CA SER A 35 -18.46 6.37 -7.52
C SER A 35 -18.43 7.24 -6.28
N ALA A 36 -19.55 7.83 -5.91
CA ALA A 36 -19.68 8.64 -4.71
C ALA A 36 -19.27 7.86 -3.45
N VAL A 37 -18.71 8.58 -2.49
CA VAL A 37 -18.42 8.08 -1.13
C VAL A 37 -19.19 8.96 -0.16
N GLU A 38 -20.16 8.36 0.54
CA GLU A 38 -21.04 9.10 1.43
C GLU A 38 -20.31 9.69 2.64
N GLY A 39 -20.77 10.87 3.11
CA GLY A 39 -20.34 11.49 4.35
C GLY A 39 -18.97 12.17 4.32
N LEU A 40 -18.41 12.43 3.12
CA LEU A 40 -17.18 13.23 2.96
C LEU A 40 -17.10 13.79 1.52
N PRO A 41 -16.30 14.85 1.27
CA PRO A 41 -16.08 15.37 -0.06
C PRO A 41 -15.49 14.31 -0.99
N CYS A 42 -16.16 14.04 -2.11
CA CYS A 42 -15.76 13.04 -3.09
C CYS A 42 -15.75 13.60 -4.50
N HIS A 43 -14.59 13.65 -5.11
CA HIS A 43 -14.45 13.93 -6.54
C HIS A 43 -14.62 12.64 -7.34
N GLN A 44 -15.60 12.58 -8.23
CA GLN A 44 -15.90 11.39 -9.02
C GLN A 44 -15.20 11.45 -10.37
N ALA A 45 -14.14 10.67 -10.54
CA ALA A 45 -13.41 10.54 -11.80
C ALA A 45 -12.68 9.19 -11.89
N ASP A 46 -12.32 8.80 -13.12
CA ASP A 46 -11.39 7.69 -13.36
C ASP A 46 -9.96 8.20 -13.30
N ILE A 47 -9.10 7.58 -12.50
CA ILE A 47 -7.67 7.94 -12.42
C ILE A 47 -6.93 7.83 -13.76
N ALA A 48 -7.48 7.12 -14.73
CA ALA A 48 -6.93 7.04 -16.08
C ALA A 48 -7.12 8.33 -16.92
N ASP A 49 -7.91 9.30 -16.42
CA ASP A 49 -8.13 10.60 -17.06
C ASP A 49 -7.47 11.70 -16.21
N LEU A 50 -6.29 12.15 -16.64
CA LEU A 50 -5.48 13.13 -15.91
C LEU A 50 -6.24 14.45 -15.70
N GLU A 51 -6.86 14.98 -16.74
CA GLU A 51 -7.53 16.29 -16.63
C GLU A 51 -8.77 16.20 -15.73
N ALA A 52 -9.49 15.08 -15.78
CA ALA A 52 -10.64 14.85 -14.91
C ALA A 52 -10.28 14.77 -13.43
N ILE A 53 -9.06 14.28 -13.07
CA ILE A 53 -8.69 14.13 -11.66
C ILE A 53 -8.00 15.36 -11.05
N LYS A 54 -7.36 16.22 -11.85
CA LYS A 54 -6.62 17.40 -11.36
C LYS A 54 -7.37 18.25 -10.33
N PRO A 55 -8.67 18.56 -10.51
CA PRO A 55 -9.40 19.39 -9.53
C PRO A 55 -9.45 18.78 -8.12
N ALA A 56 -9.37 17.45 -7.99
CA ALA A 56 -9.39 16.78 -6.68
C ALA A 56 -8.16 17.10 -5.82
N PHE A 57 -7.05 17.52 -6.43
CA PHE A 57 -5.77 17.75 -5.75
C PHE A 57 -5.60 19.17 -5.21
N ALA A 58 -6.55 20.07 -5.47
CA ALA A 58 -6.48 21.46 -5.01
C ALA A 58 -6.40 21.55 -3.48
N GLY A 59 -5.29 22.12 -2.96
CA GLY A 59 -5.05 22.31 -1.53
C GLY A 59 -4.78 21.01 -0.75
N VAL A 60 -4.53 19.89 -1.44
CA VAL A 60 -4.18 18.61 -0.84
C VAL A 60 -2.73 18.63 -0.36
N GLU A 61 -2.48 18.20 0.87
CA GLU A 61 -1.14 18.07 1.43
C GLU A 61 -0.57 16.66 1.23
N THR A 62 -1.39 15.64 1.40
CA THR A 62 -0.97 14.23 1.27
C THR A 62 -1.98 13.44 0.46
N VAL A 63 -1.48 12.60 -0.45
CA VAL A 63 -2.28 11.63 -1.20
C VAL A 63 -2.01 10.23 -0.69
N VAL A 64 -3.07 9.46 -0.41
CA VAL A 64 -2.99 8.01 -0.19
C VAL A 64 -3.56 7.32 -1.42
N HIS A 65 -2.69 6.77 -2.26
CA HIS A 65 -3.08 6.17 -3.54
C HIS A 65 -3.35 4.67 -3.39
N LEU A 66 -4.64 4.30 -3.19
CA LEU A 66 -5.11 2.92 -3.05
C LEU A 66 -5.81 2.38 -4.30
N ALA A 67 -6.24 3.26 -5.21
CA ALA A 67 -6.94 2.86 -6.42
C ALA A 67 -6.03 2.01 -7.33
N ALA A 68 -6.46 0.80 -7.64
CA ALA A 68 -5.77 -0.11 -8.56
C ALA A 68 -6.71 -1.22 -9.00
N GLN A 69 -6.41 -1.82 -10.15
CA GLN A 69 -6.97 -3.11 -10.52
C GLN A 69 -6.13 -4.20 -9.86
N VAL A 70 -6.77 -5.03 -9.03
CA VAL A 70 -6.11 -6.06 -8.20
C VAL A 70 -6.42 -7.47 -8.66
N GLY A 71 -5.68 -8.46 -8.17
CA GLY A 71 -5.88 -9.88 -8.47
C GLY A 71 -5.10 -10.33 -9.71
N ASN A 72 -5.76 -10.99 -10.65
CA ASN A 72 -5.17 -11.42 -11.93
C ASN A 72 -5.89 -10.70 -13.10
N PRO A 73 -5.69 -9.38 -13.26
CA PRO A 73 -6.40 -8.59 -14.26
C PRO A 73 -5.83 -8.82 -15.66
N ALA A 74 -6.67 -8.56 -16.68
CA ALA A 74 -6.22 -8.46 -18.06
C ALA A 74 -5.24 -7.29 -18.23
N TRP A 75 -4.38 -7.39 -19.24
CA TRP A 75 -3.33 -6.38 -19.50
C TRP A 75 -3.91 -4.97 -19.67
N GLU A 76 -5.00 -4.83 -20.39
CA GLU A 76 -5.63 -3.53 -20.66
C GLU A 76 -6.08 -2.84 -19.37
N ALA A 77 -6.58 -3.61 -18.41
CA ALA A 77 -6.99 -3.08 -17.10
C ALA A 77 -5.76 -2.68 -16.26
N VAL A 78 -4.67 -3.44 -16.33
CA VAL A 78 -3.39 -3.09 -15.70
C VAL A 78 -2.82 -1.82 -16.30
N LEU A 79 -2.74 -1.75 -17.64
CA LEU A 79 -2.22 -0.58 -18.35
C LEU A 79 -3.03 0.66 -17.99
N ARG A 80 -4.35 0.58 -18.09
CA ARG A 80 -5.24 1.71 -17.83
C ARG A 80 -5.17 2.22 -16.40
N HIS A 81 -5.31 1.35 -15.40
CA HIS A 81 -5.49 1.78 -14.02
C HIS A 81 -4.17 1.76 -13.22
N ASN A 82 -3.34 0.73 -13.40
CA ASN A 82 -2.15 0.59 -12.57
C ASN A 82 -0.94 1.34 -13.15
N ILE A 83 -0.85 1.45 -14.46
CA ILE A 83 0.24 2.18 -15.13
C ILE A 83 -0.18 3.63 -15.37
N THR A 84 -1.11 3.86 -16.29
CA THR A 84 -1.55 5.22 -16.66
C THR A 84 -2.18 5.94 -15.47
N GLY A 85 -3.08 5.27 -14.74
CA GLY A 85 -3.75 5.87 -13.57
C GLY A 85 -2.78 6.23 -12.45
N THR A 86 -1.78 5.40 -12.18
CA THR A 86 -0.75 5.72 -11.18
C THR A 86 0.11 6.90 -11.64
N TYR A 87 0.55 6.94 -12.91
CA TYR A 87 1.24 8.09 -13.47
C TYR A 87 0.42 9.38 -13.31
N ASN A 88 -0.84 9.36 -13.68
CA ASN A 88 -1.73 10.53 -13.60
C ASN A 88 -1.87 11.03 -12.15
N VAL A 89 -1.99 10.14 -11.17
CA VAL A 89 -2.06 10.53 -9.75
C VAL A 89 -0.77 11.19 -9.28
N PHE A 90 0.40 10.68 -9.67
CA PHE A 90 1.69 11.29 -9.34
C PHE A 90 1.85 12.64 -10.02
N GLU A 91 1.46 12.76 -11.29
CA GLU A 91 1.55 14.00 -12.05
C GLU A 91 0.60 15.06 -11.50
N ALA A 92 -0.66 14.73 -11.24
CA ALA A 92 -1.61 15.64 -10.61
C ALA A 92 -1.16 16.10 -9.21
N ALA A 93 -0.57 15.18 -8.42
CA ALA A 93 0.00 15.51 -7.12
C ALA A 93 1.18 16.50 -7.26
N ARG A 94 2.09 16.28 -8.21
CA ARG A 94 3.21 17.18 -8.51
C ARG A 94 2.72 18.57 -8.92
N GLU A 95 1.81 18.65 -9.89
CA GLU A 95 1.29 19.93 -10.40
C GLU A 95 0.58 20.73 -9.32
N ALA A 96 -0.14 20.05 -8.41
CA ALA A 96 -0.86 20.69 -7.30
C ALA A 96 0.02 21.05 -6.09
N GLY A 97 1.32 20.73 -6.12
CA GLY A 97 2.24 21.00 -5.01
C GLY A 97 1.99 20.13 -3.77
N VAL A 98 1.44 18.91 -3.95
CA VAL A 98 1.29 17.91 -2.88
C VAL A 98 2.66 17.61 -2.27
N LYS A 99 2.74 17.53 -0.94
CA LYS A 99 4.00 17.27 -0.24
C LYS A 99 4.35 15.79 -0.20
N ARG A 100 3.36 14.89 -0.12
CA ARG A 100 3.57 13.44 0.03
C ARG A 100 2.56 12.61 -0.73
N VAL A 101 3.06 11.54 -1.36
CA VAL A 101 2.24 10.43 -1.88
C VAL A 101 2.58 9.16 -1.11
N VAL A 102 1.58 8.54 -0.49
CA VAL A 102 1.65 7.19 0.07
C VAL A 102 1.07 6.24 -0.98
N PHE A 103 1.94 5.47 -1.61
CA PHE A 103 1.58 4.56 -2.70
C PHE A 103 1.34 3.14 -2.18
N ALA A 104 0.14 2.62 -2.40
CA ALA A 104 -0.17 1.22 -2.14
C ALA A 104 0.53 0.30 -3.15
N SER A 105 1.78 -0.07 -2.85
CA SER A 105 2.46 -1.17 -3.49
C SER A 105 1.91 -2.50 -2.97
N SER A 106 2.58 -3.60 -3.23
CA SER A 106 2.12 -4.93 -2.86
C SER A 106 3.29 -5.87 -2.58
N GLY A 107 3.10 -6.81 -1.67
CA GLY A 107 4.00 -7.95 -1.56
C GLY A 107 4.18 -8.75 -2.87
N ALA A 108 3.26 -8.58 -3.85
CA ALA A 108 3.40 -9.16 -5.18
C ALA A 108 4.64 -8.65 -5.94
N ALA A 109 5.22 -7.51 -5.57
CA ALA A 109 6.48 -7.00 -6.12
C ALA A 109 7.67 -7.95 -5.92
N VAL A 110 7.61 -8.79 -4.90
CA VAL A 110 8.70 -9.73 -4.52
C VAL A 110 8.23 -11.18 -4.36
N SER A 111 6.94 -11.48 -4.52
CA SER A 111 6.40 -12.80 -4.18
C SER A 111 6.83 -13.94 -5.12
N GLY A 112 7.50 -13.66 -6.23
CA GLY A 112 8.16 -14.70 -7.03
C GLY A 112 9.23 -15.50 -6.26
N ILE A 113 9.77 -14.94 -5.17
CA ILE A 113 10.72 -15.64 -4.28
C ILE A 113 10.06 -16.84 -3.57
N GLU A 114 8.74 -16.86 -3.46
CA GLU A 114 7.97 -17.96 -2.84
C GLU A 114 8.12 -19.30 -3.57
N ALA A 115 8.69 -19.30 -4.78
CA ALA A 115 9.06 -20.52 -5.49
C ALA A 115 10.31 -21.21 -4.92
N ASP A 116 11.14 -20.48 -4.19
CA ASP A 116 12.43 -20.96 -3.68
C ASP A 116 12.34 -21.33 -2.18
N LYS A 117 13.17 -22.28 -1.75
CA LYS A 117 13.32 -22.60 -0.31
C LYS A 117 14.09 -21.48 0.41
N PRO A 118 13.76 -21.19 1.66
CA PRO A 118 12.75 -21.83 2.51
C PRO A 118 11.33 -21.28 2.31
N TYR A 119 11.14 -20.22 1.52
CA TYR A 119 9.87 -19.51 1.38
C TYR A 119 8.77 -20.42 0.81
N SER A 120 9.10 -21.33 -0.11
CA SER A 120 8.15 -22.30 -0.66
C SER A 120 7.59 -23.26 0.42
N ASP A 121 8.38 -23.57 1.43
CA ASP A 121 7.93 -24.40 2.55
C ASP A 121 7.05 -23.57 3.51
N LEU A 122 7.46 -22.31 3.81
CA LEU A 122 6.68 -21.40 4.64
C LEU A 122 5.27 -21.17 4.08
N VAL A 123 5.17 -20.84 2.78
CA VAL A 123 3.87 -20.54 2.16
C VAL A 123 3.01 -21.79 1.94
N ALA A 124 3.62 -22.96 1.91
CA ALA A 124 2.91 -24.23 1.85
C ALA A 124 2.49 -24.77 3.22
N GLY A 125 2.89 -24.10 4.31
CA GLY A 125 2.58 -24.56 5.68
C GLY A 125 3.43 -25.74 6.14
N ARG A 126 4.54 -26.02 5.46
CA ARG A 126 5.50 -27.08 5.83
C ARG A 126 6.54 -26.52 6.79
N TYR A 127 6.21 -26.45 8.05
CA TYR A 127 7.00 -25.76 9.07
C TYR A 127 7.98 -26.66 9.82
N GLU A 128 7.93 -27.97 9.59
CA GLU A 128 8.79 -28.94 10.26
C GLU A 128 10.27 -28.66 9.97
N GLY A 129 11.08 -28.60 11.01
CA GLY A 129 12.51 -28.30 10.90
C GLY A 129 12.86 -26.82 10.58
N LEU A 130 11.88 -25.94 10.34
CA LEU A 130 12.14 -24.52 10.11
C LEU A 130 12.24 -23.77 11.45
N THR A 131 13.46 -23.43 11.84
CA THR A 131 13.75 -22.64 13.08
C THR A 131 14.08 -21.19 12.78
N SER A 132 14.61 -20.89 11.59
CA SER A 132 14.94 -19.55 11.11
C SER A 132 14.97 -19.51 9.58
N TRP A 133 14.82 -18.34 9.01
CA TRP A 133 14.90 -18.06 7.58
C TRP A 133 15.29 -16.61 7.31
N PRO A 134 15.90 -16.31 6.13
CA PRO A 134 16.21 -14.95 5.74
C PRO A 134 14.93 -14.10 5.59
N LEU A 135 14.97 -12.85 6.08
CA LEU A 135 13.88 -11.91 5.86
C LEU A 135 14.08 -11.15 4.55
N LEU A 136 12.99 -10.94 3.81
CA LEU A 136 12.97 -10.01 2.70
C LEU A 136 12.92 -8.59 3.24
N THR A 137 13.89 -7.78 2.87
CA THR A 137 13.96 -6.35 3.18
C THR A 137 13.51 -5.51 2.00
N HIS A 138 13.39 -4.20 2.17
CA HIS A 138 13.15 -3.25 1.08
C HIS A 138 14.25 -3.29 0.00
N LEU A 139 15.46 -3.74 0.35
CA LEU A 139 16.61 -3.90 -0.55
C LEU A 139 16.67 -5.25 -1.27
N SER A 140 15.80 -6.19 -0.91
CA SER A 140 15.77 -7.51 -1.55
C SER A 140 15.44 -7.38 -3.04
N PRO A 141 16.04 -8.25 -3.91
CA PRO A 141 15.79 -8.22 -5.33
C PRO A 141 14.30 -8.30 -5.66
N LEU A 142 13.88 -7.50 -6.64
CA LEU A 142 12.52 -7.53 -7.17
C LEU A 142 12.28 -8.84 -7.93
N ARG A 143 11.19 -9.52 -7.61
CA ARG A 143 10.76 -10.72 -8.30
C ARG A 143 9.23 -10.75 -8.31
N PRO A 144 8.61 -9.91 -9.19
CA PRO A 144 7.16 -9.80 -9.21
C PRO A 144 6.51 -11.08 -9.70
N SER A 145 5.34 -11.39 -9.13
CA SER A 145 4.47 -12.43 -9.64
C SER A 145 3.30 -11.82 -10.43
N GLY A 146 3.22 -12.13 -11.72
CA GLY A 146 2.19 -11.66 -12.64
C GLY A 146 2.24 -10.16 -12.94
N LEU A 147 1.35 -9.73 -13.84
CA LEU A 147 1.28 -8.34 -14.34
C LEU A 147 0.95 -7.34 -13.21
N TYR A 148 0.11 -7.76 -12.26
CA TYR A 148 -0.19 -6.92 -11.09
C TYR A 148 1.07 -6.62 -10.27
N GLY A 149 1.87 -7.63 -9.96
CA GLY A 149 3.14 -7.45 -9.24
C GLY A 149 4.10 -6.55 -10.00
N ALA A 150 4.24 -6.75 -11.31
CA ALA A 150 5.08 -5.92 -12.19
C ALA A 150 4.61 -4.46 -12.21
N SER A 151 3.29 -4.21 -12.24
CA SER A 151 2.76 -2.85 -12.19
C SER A 151 3.05 -2.13 -10.86
N LYS A 152 3.15 -2.87 -9.76
CA LYS A 152 3.51 -2.30 -8.46
C LYS A 152 5.00 -1.94 -8.39
N VAL A 153 5.87 -2.77 -8.97
CA VAL A 153 7.30 -2.45 -9.15
C VAL A 153 7.47 -1.18 -9.98
N TRP A 154 6.72 -1.05 -11.08
CA TRP A 154 6.73 0.16 -11.89
C TRP A 154 6.33 1.40 -11.08
N GLY A 155 5.28 1.32 -10.25
CA GLY A 155 4.86 2.42 -9.39
C GLY A 155 5.90 2.79 -8.32
N GLU A 156 6.65 1.83 -7.76
CA GLU A 156 7.77 2.09 -6.85
C GLU A 156 8.90 2.85 -7.58
N ALA A 157 9.25 2.42 -8.80
CA ALA A 157 10.27 3.09 -9.63
C ALA A 157 9.82 4.51 -10.04
N LEU A 158 8.54 4.68 -10.40
CA LEU A 158 7.95 5.98 -10.68
C LEU A 158 8.05 6.89 -9.46
N GLY A 159 7.67 6.40 -8.27
CA GLY A 159 7.76 7.14 -7.02
C GLY A 159 9.19 7.63 -6.74
N ARG A 160 10.19 6.79 -6.97
CA ARG A 160 11.60 7.17 -6.85
C ARG A 160 11.95 8.31 -7.81
N HIS A 161 11.53 8.21 -9.07
CA HIS A 161 11.75 9.27 -10.05
C HIS A 161 11.13 10.61 -9.59
N TYR A 162 9.87 10.60 -9.12
CA TYR A 162 9.22 11.84 -8.66
C TYR A 162 9.91 12.43 -7.42
N THR A 163 10.46 11.60 -6.56
CA THR A 163 11.25 12.09 -5.42
C THR A 163 12.54 12.77 -5.89
N ASP A 164 13.29 12.14 -6.77
CA ASP A 164 14.60 12.64 -7.20
C ASP A 164 14.47 13.86 -8.13
N ALA A 165 13.52 13.84 -9.06
CA ALA A 165 13.36 14.89 -10.06
C ALA A 165 12.54 16.09 -9.57
N HIS A 166 11.58 15.86 -8.68
CA HIS A 166 10.58 16.89 -8.28
C HIS A 166 10.52 17.14 -6.77
N GLY A 167 11.30 16.42 -5.97
CA GLY A 167 11.30 16.61 -4.54
C GLY A 167 10.03 16.13 -3.81
N LEU A 168 9.13 15.39 -4.49
CA LEU A 168 7.92 14.83 -3.89
C LEU A 168 8.31 13.73 -2.88
N SER A 169 7.80 13.81 -1.63
CA SER A 169 7.98 12.70 -0.69
C SER A 169 7.11 11.51 -1.13
N VAL A 170 7.71 10.32 -1.30
CA VAL A 170 6.97 9.12 -1.70
C VAL A 170 7.26 7.96 -0.74
N ILE A 171 6.21 7.40 -0.17
CA ILE A 171 6.28 6.20 0.67
C ILE A 171 5.52 5.07 -0.02
N CYS A 172 6.24 4.04 -0.43
CA CYS A 172 5.68 2.85 -1.06
C CYS A 172 5.43 1.77 -0.01
N VAL A 173 4.20 1.28 0.08
CA VAL A 173 3.82 0.26 1.07
C VAL A 173 3.56 -1.06 0.37
N ARG A 174 4.46 -2.04 0.51
CA ARG A 174 4.28 -3.43 0.04
C ARG A 174 3.31 -4.17 0.97
N ILE A 175 2.03 -3.96 0.72
CA ILE A 175 0.94 -4.47 1.57
C ILE A 175 0.85 -5.98 1.47
N GLY A 176 0.64 -6.64 2.61
CA GLY A 176 0.33 -8.05 2.72
C GLY A 176 -1.07 -8.41 2.21
N ARG A 177 -1.55 -9.60 2.55
CA ARG A 177 -2.89 -10.04 2.16
C ARG A 177 -3.94 -9.53 3.14
N VAL A 178 -4.82 -8.67 2.69
CA VAL A 178 -5.95 -8.13 3.47
C VAL A 178 -7.25 -8.75 2.96
N HIS A 179 -8.13 -9.17 3.87
CA HIS A 179 -9.43 -9.76 3.57
C HIS A 179 -10.59 -9.01 4.21
N ALA A 180 -11.78 -9.12 3.62
CA ALA A 180 -12.99 -8.52 4.17
C ALA A 180 -13.39 -9.15 5.51
N GLU A 181 -13.15 -10.46 5.68
CA GLU A 181 -13.41 -11.20 6.92
C GLU A 181 -12.30 -11.04 7.97
N ASP A 182 -11.27 -10.24 7.63
CA ASP A 182 -10.14 -9.90 8.50
C ASP A 182 -9.45 -11.10 9.17
N ARG A 183 -9.25 -12.17 8.41
CA ARG A 183 -8.57 -13.39 8.86
C ARG A 183 -7.81 -14.09 7.72
N PRO A 184 -6.76 -14.88 8.02
CA PRO A 184 -6.09 -15.72 7.02
C PRO A 184 -7.02 -16.84 6.54
N ARG A 185 -6.91 -17.21 5.24
CA ARG A 185 -7.75 -18.21 4.57
C ARG A 185 -6.97 -19.40 4.03
N SER A 186 -5.65 -19.33 4.01
CA SER A 186 -4.76 -20.36 3.46
C SER A 186 -3.46 -20.46 4.23
N ALA A 187 -2.73 -21.56 4.05
CA ALA A 187 -1.41 -21.74 4.66
C ALA A 187 -0.46 -20.58 4.34
N ARG A 188 -0.42 -20.12 3.08
CA ARG A 188 0.39 -18.97 2.65
C ARG A 188 0.11 -17.71 3.47
N GLU A 189 -1.13 -17.49 3.84
CA GLU A 189 -1.52 -16.26 4.52
C GLU A 189 -1.04 -16.21 5.96
N PHE A 190 -0.70 -17.34 6.59
CA PHE A 190 0.02 -17.35 7.87
C PHE A 190 1.43 -16.76 7.80
N SER A 191 1.93 -16.50 6.58
CA SER A 191 3.19 -15.78 6.37
C SER A 191 3.00 -14.34 5.91
N VAL A 192 1.89 -14.03 5.24
CA VAL A 192 1.75 -12.74 4.52
C VAL A 192 0.47 -11.97 4.84
N TRP A 193 -0.36 -12.43 5.76
CA TRP A 193 -1.58 -11.74 6.14
C TRP A 193 -1.30 -10.39 6.78
N CYS A 194 -2.22 -9.45 6.55
CA CYS A 194 -2.23 -8.14 7.18
C CYS A 194 -3.66 -7.82 7.59
N SER A 195 -3.89 -7.55 8.87
CA SER A 195 -5.20 -7.17 9.36
C SER A 195 -5.63 -5.80 8.82
N GLN A 196 -6.93 -5.56 8.77
CA GLN A 196 -7.47 -4.24 8.43
C GLN A 196 -7.00 -3.17 9.43
N ARG A 197 -6.86 -3.53 10.70
CA ARG A 197 -6.37 -2.64 11.75
C ARG A 197 -4.91 -2.28 11.53
N ASP A 198 -4.05 -3.25 11.26
CA ASP A 198 -2.62 -3.01 11.08
C ASP A 198 -2.33 -2.17 9.84
N ILE A 199 -2.98 -2.46 8.69
CA ILE A 199 -2.79 -1.64 7.49
C ILE A 199 -3.32 -0.22 7.65
N ALA A 200 -4.46 -0.04 8.33
CA ALA A 200 -5.02 1.29 8.55
C ALA A 200 -4.11 2.15 9.43
N ARG A 201 -3.60 1.60 10.54
CA ARG A 201 -2.61 2.25 11.41
C ARG A 201 -1.30 2.53 10.66
N PHE A 202 -0.87 1.61 9.78
CA PHE A 202 0.34 1.81 8.99
C PHE A 202 0.21 2.99 8.03
N LEU A 203 -0.89 3.05 7.27
CA LEU A 203 -1.13 4.15 6.34
C LEU A 203 -1.22 5.50 7.05
N GLU A 204 -1.82 5.54 8.23
CA GLU A 204 -1.83 6.74 9.06
C GLU A 204 -0.42 7.17 9.47
N ARG A 205 0.44 6.23 9.91
CA ARG A 205 1.86 6.53 10.19
C ARG A 205 2.61 7.04 8.97
N CYS A 206 2.30 6.55 7.77
CA CYS A 206 2.87 7.07 6.53
C CYS A 206 2.42 8.52 6.26
N VAL A 207 1.14 8.85 6.53
CA VAL A 207 0.63 10.24 6.41
C VAL A 207 1.35 11.17 7.39
N GLU A 208 1.63 10.71 8.61
CA GLU A 208 2.28 11.46 9.69
C GLU A 208 3.82 11.40 9.66
N ALA A 209 4.40 10.65 8.74
CA ALA A 209 5.85 10.46 8.70
C ALA A 209 6.60 11.81 8.66
N PRO A 210 7.78 11.92 9.32
CA PRO A 210 8.58 13.14 9.31
C PRO A 210 8.87 13.66 7.90
N GLU A 211 9.04 14.96 7.73
CA GLU A 211 9.39 15.58 6.43
C GLU A 211 10.72 15.09 5.87
N ALA A 212 11.64 14.66 6.73
CA ALA A 212 12.92 14.07 6.34
C ALA A 212 12.76 12.73 5.60
N VAL A 213 11.62 12.05 5.73
CA VAL A 213 11.30 10.84 4.96
C VAL A 213 10.95 11.25 3.54
N ARG A 214 11.91 11.07 2.62
CA ARG A 214 11.78 11.49 1.23
C ARG A 214 11.30 10.36 0.33
N PHE A 215 11.98 9.21 0.35
CA PHE A 215 11.60 8.01 -0.37
C PHE A 215 11.85 6.79 0.48
N GLU A 216 10.80 6.00 0.68
CA GLU A 216 10.88 4.76 1.43
C GLU A 216 10.02 3.66 0.81
N ILE A 217 10.45 2.42 1.00
CA ILE A 217 9.68 1.22 0.67
C ILE A 217 9.56 0.38 1.94
N PHE A 218 8.34 0.11 2.37
CA PHE A 218 8.08 -0.68 3.56
C PHE A 218 7.26 -1.93 3.24
N PHE A 219 7.49 -2.99 4.00
CA PHE A 219 6.51 -4.06 4.11
C PHE A 219 5.48 -3.74 5.20
N CYS A 220 4.23 -4.11 4.94
CA CYS A 220 3.15 -4.05 5.92
C CYS A 220 2.42 -5.39 5.96
N THR A 221 2.69 -6.19 6.99
CA THR A 221 1.96 -7.41 7.36
C THR A 221 1.67 -7.38 8.85
N SER A 222 0.73 -8.21 9.30
CA SER A 222 0.57 -8.47 10.73
C SER A 222 1.76 -9.28 11.27
N ARG A 223 1.86 -9.41 12.60
CA ARG A 223 2.96 -10.09 13.32
C ARG A 223 2.84 -11.61 13.20
N ASN A 224 2.87 -12.10 11.95
CA ASN A 224 2.69 -13.51 11.65
C ASN A 224 3.92 -14.32 12.06
N LYS A 225 3.74 -15.43 12.79
CA LYS A 225 4.82 -16.29 13.23
C LYS A 225 5.72 -16.78 12.09
N TRP A 226 5.11 -17.04 10.94
CA TRP A 226 5.79 -17.55 9.75
C TRP A 226 6.08 -16.45 8.73
N GLY A 227 6.08 -15.20 9.20
CA GLY A 227 6.41 -14.04 8.38
C GLY A 227 7.86 -14.08 7.92
N TYR A 228 8.10 -13.68 6.67
CA TYR A 228 9.43 -13.58 6.07
C TYR A 228 9.72 -12.18 5.51
N ARG A 229 8.92 -11.21 5.89
CA ARG A 229 9.08 -9.80 5.50
C ARG A 229 9.58 -9.00 6.68
N ASP A 230 10.57 -8.16 6.43
CA ASP A 230 11.15 -7.29 7.45
C ASP A 230 10.12 -6.27 7.96
N LEU A 231 9.92 -6.24 9.26
CA LEU A 231 9.08 -5.27 9.98
C LEU A 231 9.90 -4.34 10.89
N GLU A 232 11.23 -4.55 10.99
CA GLU A 232 12.09 -3.68 11.78
C GLU A 232 12.34 -2.34 11.10
N HIS A 233 12.43 -2.33 9.75
CA HIS A 233 12.58 -1.08 9.00
C HIS A 233 11.42 -0.10 9.22
N PRO A 234 10.13 -0.48 9.05
CA PRO A 234 9.02 0.42 9.38
C PRO A 234 8.96 0.79 10.87
N ARG A 235 9.37 -0.11 11.77
CA ARG A 235 9.48 0.21 13.19
C ARG A 235 10.50 1.32 13.45
N ALA A 236 11.69 1.20 12.88
CA ALA A 236 12.77 2.16 13.06
C ALA A 236 12.44 3.54 12.48
N VAL A 237 11.81 3.59 11.29
CA VAL A 237 11.56 4.85 10.57
C VAL A 237 10.25 5.52 10.99
N LEU A 238 9.18 4.75 11.20
CA LEU A 238 7.82 5.26 11.46
C LEU A 238 7.35 5.05 12.90
N GLY A 239 8.11 4.33 13.73
CA GLY A 239 7.66 3.90 15.05
C GLY A 239 6.39 3.03 15.00
N TRP A 240 6.21 2.28 13.90
CA TRP A 240 5.04 1.43 13.73
C TRP A 240 5.34 -0.04 14.02
N GLU A 241 4.44 -0.67 14.74
CA GLU A 241 4.45 -2.11 15.01
C GLU A 241 3.06 -2.70 14.76
N PRO A 242 2.98 -3.91 14.16
CA PRO A 242 1.71 -4.64 14.04
C PRO A 242 1.21 -5.10 15.41
N VAL A 243 -0.10 -5.16 15.56
CA VAL A 243 -0.74 -5.61 16.81
C VAL A 243 -1.47 -6.93 16.66
N ASP A 244 -1.79 -7.34 15.43
CA ASP A 244 -2.49 -8.59 15.13
C ASP A 244 -1.52 -9.66 14.64
N ALA A 245 -1.90 -10.93 14.77
CA ALA A 245 -1.18 -12.07 14.25
C ALA A 245 -2.11 -13.06 13.55
N ALA A 246 -1.66 -13.70 12.47
CA ALA A 246 -2.43 -14.73 11.79
C ALA A 246 -2.75 -15.92 12.71
N GLU A 247 -1.85 -16.19 13.66
CA GLU A 247 -1.97 -17.28 14.63
C GLU A 247 -3.16 -17.13 15.57
N ASP A 248 -3.64 -15.92 15.83
CA ASP A 248 -4.82 -15.64 16.65
C ASP A 248 -6.12 -16.24 16.02
N HIS A 249 -6.04 -16.60 14.73
CA HIS A 249 -7.12 -17.23 13.97
C HIS A 249 -6.94 -18.74 13.76
N ARG A 250 -5.89 -19.36 14.33
CA ARG A 250 -5.76 -20.81 14.35
C ARG A 250 -6.71 -21.39 15.40
N LYS A 251 -7.64 -22.22 14.94
CA LYS A 251 -8.43 -23.09 15.82
C LYS A 251 -7.66 -24.37 16.09
#